data_f24208ca6d0fe29f63d6aa54c6e13658
#
_entry.id   f24208ca6d0fe29f63d6aa54c6e13658
#
_cell.length_a   1.000
_cell.length_b   1.000
_cell.length_c   1.000
_cell.angle_alpha   90.00
_cell.angle_beta   90.00
_cell.angle_gamma   90.00
#
_symmetry.space_group_name_H-M   'P 1'
#
loop_
_entity.id
_entity.type
_entity.pdbx_description
1 polymer ?
#
loop_
_entity_poly.entity_id
_entity_poly.type
_entity_poly.pdbx_seq_one_letter_code
_entity_poly.pdbx_strand_id
1 'polypeptide(L)'
;IPALPDGDELDVKDFFTKVAVAVSPQKRWHVDENAVTLGFFSYAKYLMFKDLEGDNWPDHSKPWDHPVIGSILDSGFDDNDSDISEQENLDKHRPIDKSHEVVDADSSQLLALLEARTGHSMVIEGPPGTGKSQTITNLIAEAVTEGKKVLFVSEKKAALEVVWRNLERAKLHEICLELHSNKILKFSNTRQFNN
;
A
#
# COMPACT_ATOMS: atom_id res chain seq x y z
N ILE A 1 -15.46 11.27 20.64
CA ILE A 1 -15.12 10.91 22.02
C ILE A 1 -14.14 11.97 22.52
N PRO A 2 -14.32 12.52 23.73
CA PRO A 2 -13.38 13.49 24.30
C PRO A 2 -11.95 12.94 24.31
N ALA A 3 -10.96 13.80 24.05
CA ALA A 3 -9.56 13.45 24.19
C ALA A 3 -9.23 13.19 25.68
N LEU A 4 -8.34 12.24 25.95
CA LEU A 4 -7.81 12.06 27.29
C LEU A 4 -7.00 13.31 27.68
N PRO A 5 -7.20 13.87 28.88
CA PRO A 5 -6.34 14.97 29.33
C PRO A 5 -4.90 14.45 29.52
N ASP A 6 -3.93 15.28 29.12
CA ASP A 6 -2.53 15.03 29.39
C ASP A 6 -2.20 15.39 30.84
N GLY A 7 -1.59 14.46 31.57
CA GLY A 7 -1.05 14.68 32.91
C GLY A 7 -1.56 13.78 34.02
N ASP A 8 -0.94 13.86 35.18
CA ASP A 8 -1.20 13.03 36.37
C ASP A 8 -2.53 13.37 37.08
N GLU A 9 -3.30 14.37 36.65
CA GLU A 9 -4.55 14.83 37.28
C GLU A 9 -5.79 14.42 36.47
N LEU A 10 -5.88 13.17 36.02
CA LEU A 10 -7.08 12.66 35.37
C LEU A 10 -8.21 12.46 36.40
N ASP A 11 -9.19 13.36 36.46
CA ASP A 11 -10.46 13.10 37.11
C ASP A 11 -11.28 12.11 36.29
N VAL A 12 -11.19 10.83 36.65
CA VAL A 12 -11.85 9.72 35.97
C VAL A 12 -13.37 9.90 35.90
N LYS A 13 -14.00 10.47 36.94
CA LYS A 13 -15.46 10.68 36.99
C LYS A 13 -15.88 11.77 36.04
N ASP A 14 -15.17 12.90 36.00
CA ASP A 14 -15.42 13.97 35.04
C ASP A 14 -15.22 13.48 33.60
N PHE A 15 -14.17 12.71 33.36
CA PHE A 15 -13.94 12.11 32.06
C PHE A 15 -15.07 11.19 31.62
N PHE A 16 -15.52 10.26 32.47
CA PHE A 16 -16.65 9.38 32.16
C PHE A 16 -17.94 10.15 31.91
N THR A 17 -18.19 11.22 32.65
CA THR A 17 -19.35 12.09 32.42
C THR A 17 -19.29 12.73 31.04
N LYS A 18 -18.15 13.27 30.62
CA LYS A 18 -17.94 13.83 29.30
C LYS A 18 -18.12 12.78 28.19
N VAL A 19 -17.61 11.58 28.38
CA VAL A 19 -17.78 10.47 27.45
C VAL A 19 -19.26 10.08 27.34
N ALA A 20 -19.96 9.95 28.48
CA ALA A 20 -21.39 9.61 28.51
C ALA A 20 -22.25 10.62 27.73
N VAL A 21 -21.95 11.91 27.89
CA VAL A 21 -22.62 12.97 27.10
C VAL A 21 -22.29 12.83 25.61
N ALA A 22 -21.05 12.59 25.25
CA ALA A 22 -20.63 12.46 23.85
C ALA A 22 -21.25 11.24 23.14
N VAL A 23 -21.48 10.13 23.86
CA VAL A 23 -22.08 8.92 23.28
C VAL A 23 -23.60 8.87 23.40
N SER A 24 -24.22 9.78 24.15
CA SER A 24 -25.67 9.82 24.39
C SER A 24 -26.56 9.79 23.12
N PRO A 25 -26.16 10.35 21.96
CA PRO A 25 -26.93 10.22 20.72
C PRO A 25 -27.00 8.77 20.21
N GLN A 26 -26.09 7.92 20.61
CA GLN A 26 -26.00 6.53 20.17
C GLN A 26 -26.78 5.62 21.11
N LYS A 27 -28.02 5.28 20.78
CA LYS A 27 -28.97 4.51 21.63
C LYS A 27 -28.44 3.17 22.19
N ARG A 28 -27.40 2.59 21.57
CA ARG A 28 -26.83 1.31 21.98
C ARG A 28 -25.54 1.45 22.80
N TRP A 29 -25.08 2.67 23.00
CA TRP A 29 -23.82 2.95 23.71
C TRP A 29 -24.15 3.46 25.12
N HIS A 30 -23.44 2.98 26.09
CA HIS A 30 -23.50 3.45 27.47
C HIS A 30 -22.11 3.39 28.07
N VAL A 31 -21.87 4.23 29.07
CA VAL A 31 -20.64 4.21 29.85
C VAL A 31 -20.94 3.45 31.15
N ASP A 32 -20.13 2.42 31.44
CA ASP A 32 -20.15 1.72 32.71
C ASP A 32 -18.96 2.17 33.54
N GLU A 33 -19.23 3.03 34.52
CA GLU A 33 -18.20 3.62 35.40
C GLU A 33 -17.57 2.61 36.35
N ASN A 34 -18.19 1.46 36.52
CA ASN A 34 -17.74 0.41 37.45
C ASN A 34 -17.02 -0.75 36.76
N ALA A 35 -16.98 -0.74 35.42
CA ALA A 35 -16.32 -1.78 34.68
C ALA A 35 -14.79 -1.60 34.72
N VAL A 36 -14.08 -2.61 35.17
CA VAL A 36 -12.62 -2.71 35.11
C VAL A 36 -12.26 -3.95 34.34
N THR A 37 -11.51 -3.77 33.25
CA THR A 37 -11.08 -4.88 32.40
C THR A 37 -9.56 -4.94 32.33
N LEU A 38 -8.98 -6.08 32.68
CA LEU A 38 -7.58 -6.38 32.46
C LEU A 38 -7.45 -7.25 31.22
N GLY A 39 -6.62 -6.83 30.29
CA GLY A 39 -6.42 -7.58 29.04
C GLY A 39 -5.09 -7.27 28.38
N PHE A 40 -4.75 -8.09 27.38
CA PHE A 40 -3.62 -7.82 26.51
C PHE A 40 -4.11 -7.01 25.32
N PHE A 41 -3.52 -5.82 25.12
CA PHE A 41 -3.89 -4.93 24.05
C PHE A 41 -2.75 -4.86 23.02
N SER A 42 -3.10 -4.95 21.75
CA SER A 42 -2.16 -4.70 20.66
C SER A 42 -2.26 -3.24 20.22
N TYR A 43 -1.19 -2.50 20.39
CA TYR A 43 -1.11 -1.08 20.00
C TYR A 43 -0.67 -0.87 18.56
N ALA A 44 -0.50 -1.93 17.75
CA ALA A 44 -0.04 -1.79 16.37
C ALA A 44 -0.94 -0.85 15.54
N LYS A 45 -2.26 -0.98 15.64
CA LYS A 45 -3.20 -0.08 14.96
C LYS A 45 -3.17 1.34 15.50
N TYR A 46 -2.91 1.53 16.78
CA TYR A 46 -2.78 2.84 17.38
C TYR A 46 -1.52 3.56 16.88
N LEU A 47 -0.40 2.85 16.77
CA LEU A 47 0.82 3.41 16.18
C LEU A 47 0.60 3.83 14.73
N MET A 48 -0.08 2.99 13.93
CA MET A 48 -0.45 3.36 12.56
C MET A 48 -1.36 4.60 12.49
N PHE A 49 -2.31 4.72 13.43
CA PHE A 49 -3.14 5.91 13.55
C PHE A 49 -2.28 7.14 13.91
N LYS A 50 -1.38 7.01 14.88
CA LYS A 50 -0.46 8.09 15.27
C LYS A 50 0.44 8.52 14.11
N ASP A 51 0.95 7.59 13.31
CA ASP A 51 1.77 7.89 12.14
C ASP A 51 1.02 8.74 11.10
N LEU A 52 -0.31 8.65 11.07
CA LEU A 52 -1.16 9.43 10.15
C LEU A 52 -1.62 10.78 10.72
N GLU A 53 -1.29 11.12 11.98
CA GLU A 53 -1.61 12.45 12.53
C GLU A 53 -0.87 13.53 11.74
N GLY A 54 -1.61 14.61 11.41
CA GLY A 54 -1.10 15.70 10.57
C GLY A 54 0.17 16.35 11.07
N ASP A 55 0.35 16.41 12.39
CA ASP A 55 1.50 17.03 13.06
C ASP A 55 2.80 16.25 12.85
N ASN A 56 2.71 14.97 12.50
CA ASN A 56 3.86 14.12 12.20
C ASN A 56 4.42 14.30 10.78
N TRP A 57 3.73 15.09 9.95
CA TRP A 57 4.09 15.28 8.55
C TRP A 57 4.41 16.76 8.27
N PRO A 58 5.41 17.03 7.42
CA PRO A 58 5.65 18.42 6.96
C PRO A 58 4.42 18.98 6.25
N ASP A 59 4.17 20.28 6.40
CA ASP A 59 2.98 20.97 5.85
C ASP A 59 2.76 20.79 4.34
N HIS A 60 3.82 20.42 3.59
CA HIS A 60 3.78 20.23 2.13
C HIS A 60 3.93 18.77 1.69
N SER A 61 3.81 17.82 2.61
CA SER A 61 4.04 16.39 2.34
C SER A 61 3.10 15.48 3.13
N LYS A 62 1.90 15.96 3.42
CA LYS A 62 0.90 15.14 4.11
C LYS A 62 0.40 14.05 3.18
N PRO A 63 0.12 12.82 3.67
CA PRO A 63 -0.32 11.72 2.82
C PRO A 63 -1.54 12.05 1.96
N TRP A 64 -2.47 12.83 2.48
CA TRP A 64 -3.70 13.23 1.77
C TRP A 64 -3.50 14.32 0.72
N ASP A 65 -2.34 15.01 0.71
CA ASP A 65 -1.99 15.97 -0.34
C ASP A 65 -1.54 15.25 -1.63
N HIS A 66 -1.29 13.93 -1.55
CA HIS A 66 -0.94 13.14 -2.73
C HIS A 66 -2.18 12.96 -3.62
N PRO A 67 -2.11 13.27 -4.93
CA PRO A 67 -3.28 13.26 -5.81
C PRO A 67 -4.08 11.95 -5.77
N VAL A 68 -3.40 10.80 -5.85
CA VAL A 68 -4.05 9.49 -5.82
C VAL A 68 -4.73 9.22 -4.48
N ILE A 69 -4.09 9.58 -3.36
CA ILE A 69 -4.67 9.41 -2.02
C ILE A 69 -5.84 10.35 -1.83
N GLY A 70 -5.72 11.59 -2.26
CA GLY A 70 -6.82 12.56 -2.26
C GLY A 70 -8.02 12.06 -3.06
N SER A 71 -7.79 11.50 -4.25
CA SER A 71 -8.86 10.91 -5.06
C SER A 71 -9.54 9.72 -4.39
N ILE A 72 -8.79 8.86 -3.68
CA ILE A 72 -9.37 7.73 -2.92
C ILE A 72 -10.22 8.22 -1.75
N LEU A 73 -9.80 9.29 -1.07
CA LEU A 73 -10.43 9.71 0.19
C LEU A 73 -11.58 10.70 0.00
N ASP A 74 -11.56 11.54 -1.03
CA ASP A 74 -12.45 12.69 -1.13
C ASP A 74 -13.15 12.83 -2.48
N SER A 75 -12.40 12.98 -3.57
CA SER A 75 -12.93 13.42 -4.87
C SER A 75 -13.31 12.31 -5.84
N GLY A 76 -12.91 11.06 -5.57
CA GLY A 76 -12.98 10.00 -6.57
C GLY A 76 -11.91 10.16 -7.67
N PHE A 77 -11.92 9.27 -8.64
CA PHE A 77 -11.06 9.34 -9.81
C PHE A 77 -11.88 9.92 -10.97
N ASP A 78 -11.26 10.83 -11.72
CA ASP A 78 -11.82 11.20 -13.03
C ASP A 78 -11.71 9.97 -13.96
N ASP A 79 -12.77 9.68 -14.70
CA ASP A 79 -12.76 8.70 -15.78
C ASP A 79 -11.85 9.23 -16.92
N ASN A 80 -10.56 9.11 -16.73
CA ASN A 80 -9.62 9.29 -17.80
C ASN A 80 -9.66 8.01 -18.65
N ASP A 81 -10.26 8.11 -19.82
CA ASP A 81 -10.17 7.06 -20.82
C ASP A 81 -8.70 6.73 -21.05
N SER A 82 -8.38 5.44 -21.08
CA SER A 82 -7.07 4.94 -21.45
C SER A 82 -6.69 5.52 -22.81
N ASP A 83 -5.50 6.07 -22.93
CA ASP A 83 -4.98 6.61 -24.20
C ASP A 83 -4.81 5.51 -25.27
N ILE A 84 -4.87 4.24 -24.85
CA ILE A 84 -4.65 3.07 -25.71
C ILE A 84 -5.92 2.22 -25.73
N SER A 85 -6.60 2.20 -26.87
CA SER A 85 -7.77 1.34 -27.08
C SER A 85 -7.38 -0.14 -27.13
N GLU A 86 -8.15 -1.01 -26.47
CA GLU A 86 -7.97 -2.47 -26.54
C GLU A 86 -7.99 -3.02 -27.98
N GLN A 87 -8.54 -2.26 -28.94
CA GLN A 87 -8.64 -2.61 -30.36
C GLN A 87 -7.45 -2.12 -31.18
N GLU A 88 -6.58 -1.30 -30.61
CA GLU A 88 -5.39 -0.82 -31.29
C GLU A 88 -4.32 -1.90 -31.38
N ASN A 89 -3.55 -1.83 -32.49
CA ASN A 89 -2.41 -2.72 -32.66
C ASN A 89 -1.31 -2.35 -31.64
N LEU A 90 -1.15 -3.17 -30.62
CA LEU A 90 -0.17 -3.01 -29.53
C LEU A 90 1.26 -2.88 -30.07
N ASP A 91 1.58 -3.49 -31.22
CA ASP A 91 2.91 -3.43 -31.83
C ASP A 91 3.33 -2.01 -32.22
N LYS A 92 2.35 -1.12 -32.44
CA LYS A 92 2.65 0.29 -32.77
C LYS A 92 3.13 1.08 -31.58
N HIS A 93 2.60 0.74 -30.39
CA HIS A 93 2.91 1.43 -29.15
C HIS A 93 4.07 0.78 -28.39
N ARG A 94 4.52 -0.39 -28.88
CA ARG A 94 5.51 -1.20 -28.21
C ARG A 94 6.64 -1.66 -29.14
N PRO A 95 7.64 -0.81 -29.35
CA PRO A 95 8.85 -1.21 -30.04
C PRO A 95 9.54 -2.37 -29.29
N ILE A 96 9.95 -3.40 -30.02
CA ILE A 96 10.55 -4.64 -29.43
C ILE A 96 11.80 -4.31 -28.61
N ASP A 97 12.55 -3.31 -29.00
CA ASP A 97 13.76 -2.84 -28.33
C ASP A 97 13.50 -2.17 -26.97
N LYS A 98 12.24 -1.86 -26.68
CA LYS A 98 11.79 -1.25 -25.42
C LYS A 98 10.90 -2.20 -24.60
N SER A 99 10.90 -3.45 -24.90
CA SER A 99 10.10 -4.48 -24.26
C SER A 99 10.96 -5.31 -23.33
N HIS A 100 10.62 -5.35 -22.05
CA HIS A 100 11.45 -5.95 -20.99
C HIS A 100 10.69 -6.99 -20.17
N GLU A 101 9.76 -7.74 -20.84
CA GLU A 101 9.08 -8.83 -20.14
C GLU A 101 10.05 -9.95 -19.83
N VAL A 102 9.93 -10.46 -18.62
CA VAL A 102 10.72 -11.58 -18.13
C VAL A 102 9.91 -12.87 -17.98
N VAL A 103 8.59 -12.76 -18.13
CA VAL A 103 7.63 -13.89 -18.21
C VAL A 103 6.64 -13.63 -19.33
N ASP A 104 6.10 -14.71 -19.91
CA ASP A 104 5.11 -14.60 -20.98
C ASP A 104 3.91 -13.76 -20.54
N ALA A 105 3.39 -12.94 -21.47
CA ALA A 105 2.27 -12.06 -21.26
C ALA A 105 1.29 -12.13 -22.43
N ASP A 106 0.00 -12.12 -22.14
CA ASP A 106 -1.04 -11.98 -23.15
C ASP A 106 -1.29 -10.52 -23.52
N SER A 107 -2.14 -10.26 -24.50
CA SER A 107 -2.43 -8.92 -25.00
C SER A 107 -3.01 -7.99 -23.92
N SER A 108 -3.88 -8.50 -23.04
CA SER A 108 -4.46 -7.71 -21.95
C SER A 108 -3.42 -7.33 -20.90
N GLN A 109 -2.50 -8.24 -20.60
CA GLN A 109 -1.40 -8.00 -19.69
C GLN A 109 -0.42 -6.99 -20.29
N LEU A 110 -0.14 -7.09 -21.60
CA LEU A 110 0.71 -6.14 -22.31
C LEU A 110 0.11 -4.73 -22.33
N LEU A 111 -1.20 -4.61 -22.47
CA LEU A 111 -1.90 -3.34 -22.37
C LEU A 111 -1.70 -2.71 -20.99
N ALA A 112 -1.86 -3.48 -19.92
CA ALA A 112 -1.63 -3.00 -18.57
C ALA A 112 -0.17 -2.54 -18.34
N LEU A 113 0.82 -3.20 -18.97
CA LEU A 113 2.21 -2.77 -18.92
C LEU A 113 2.41 -1.42 -19.62
N LEU A 114 1.81 -1.24 -20.78
CA LEU A 114 1.88 0.02 -21.55
C LEU A 114 1.27 1.18 -20.76
N GLU A 115 0.07 1.00 -20.21
CA GLU A 115 -0.60 2.00 -19.38
C GLU A 115 0.23 2.38 -18.14
N ALA A 116 0.84 1.40 -17.48
CA ALA A 116 1.73 1.67 -16.35
C ALA A 116 2.97 2.49 -16.74
N ARG A 117 3.49 2.31 -17.95
CA ARG A 117 4.64 3.07 -18.45
C ARG A 117 4.33 4.53 -18.66
N THR A 118 3.11 4.86 -19.08
CA THR A 118 2.66 6.25 -19.22
C THR A 118 2.53 6.97 -17.89
N GLY A 119 2.59 6.24 -16.78
CA GLY A 119 2.51 6.80 -15.42
C GLY A 119 1.09 6.87 -14.89
N HIS A 120 0.13 6.27 -15.56
CA HIS A 120 -1.25 6.24 -15.11
C HIS A 120 -1.42 5.33 -13.89
N SER A 121 -2.27 5.77 -12.96
CA SER A 121 -2.74 4.94 -11.85
C SER A 121 -3.92 4.11 -12.33
N MET A 122 -3.87 2.80 -12.09
CA MET A 122 -4.91 1.89 -12.58
C MET A 122 -5.26 0.81 -11.58
N VAL A 123 -6.42 0.20 -11.76
CA VAL A 123 -6.86 -1.03 -11.09
C VAL A 123 -6.85 -2.17 -12.10
N ILE A 124 -6.09 -3.23 -11.81
CA ILE A 124 -6.04 -4.43 -12.66
C ILE A 124 -6.87 -5.51 -12.00
N GLU A 125 -8.03 -5.77 -12.56
CA GLU A 125 -8.91 -6.85 -12.12
C GLU A 125 -8.67 -8.13 -12.93
N GLY A 126 -8.77 -9.26 -12.26
CA GLY A 126 -8.68 -10.56 -12.94
C GLY A 126 -9.03 -11.70 -12.00
N PRO A 127 -9.82 -12.69 -12.46
CA PRO A 127 -10.09 -13.91 -11.71
C PRO A 127 -8.82 -14.68 -11.35
N PRO A 128 -8.90 -15.66 -10.44
CA PRO A 128 -7.79 -16.58 -10.20
C PRO A 128 -7.35 -17.27 -11.50
N GLY A 129 -6.05 -17.32 -11.76
CA GLY A 129 -5.50 -17.99 -12.95
C GLY A 129 -5.28 -17.09 -14.18
N THR A 130 -5.66 -15.81 -14.16
CA THR A 130 -5.48 -14.86 -15.27
C THR A 130 -4.07 -14.25 -15.36
N GLY A 131 -3.09 -14.80 -14.67
CA GLY A 131 -1.71 -14.33 -14.77
C GLY A 131 -1.38 -13.05 -14.03
N LYS A 132 -2.20 -12.59 -13.04
CA LYS A 132 -1.90 -11.36 -12.26
C LYS A 132 -0.47 -11.29 -11.73
N SER A 133 0.04 -12.40 -11.21
CA SER A 133 1.42 -12.45 -10.70
C SER A 133 2.47 -12.33 -11.82
N GLN A 134 2.15 -12.77 -13.04
CA GLN A 134 3.01 -12.57 -14.20
C GLN A 134 3.01 -11.09 -14.61
N THR A 135 1.83 -10.46 -14.66
CA THR A 135 1.70 -9.02 -14.92
C THR A 135 2.50 -8.20 -13.91
N ILE A 136 2.36 -8.49 -12.61
CA ILE A 136 3.13 -7.80 -11.55
C ILE A 136 4.64 -8.02 -11.73
N THR A 137 5.07 -9.22 -12.07
CA THR A 137 6.49 -9.53 -12.30
C THR A 137 7.04 -8.70 -13.47
N ASN A 138 6.31 -8.62 -14.58
CA ASN A 138 6.69 -7.83 -15.75
C ASN A 138 6.66 -6.33 -15.45
N LEU A 139 5.65 -5.82 -14.70
CA LEU A 139 5.61 -4.42 -14.25
C LEU A 139 6.86 -4.05 -13.43
N ILE A 140 7.30 -4.93 -12.54
CA ILE A 140 8.51 -4.72 -11.76
C ILE A 140 9.74 -4.70 -12.69
N ALA A 141 9.84 -5.64 -13.62
CA ALA A 141 10.97 -5.73 -14.56
C ALA A 141 11.07 -4.47 -15.44
N GLU A 142 9.97 -4.04 -16.01
CA GLU A 142 9.87 -2.81 -16.83
C GLU A 142 10.29 -1.58 -16.02
N ALA A 143 9.69 -1.39 -14.86
CA ALA A 143 9.97 -0.23 -14.00
C ALA A 143 11.44 -0.16 -13.54
N VAL A 144 12.02 -1.30 -13.21
CA VAL A 144 13.44 -1.39 -12.81
C VAL A 144 14.36 -1.08 -13.99
N THR A 145 14.04 -1.55 -15.19
CA THR A 145 14.82 -1.24 -16.41
C THR A 145 14.80 0.26 -16.73
N GLU A 146 13.72 0.94 -16.39
CA GLU A 146 13.61 2.41 -16.46
C GLU A 146 14.27 3.14 -15.28
N GLY A 147 14.92 2.43 -14.36
CA GLY A 147 15.58 3.00 -13.17
C GLY A 147 14.60 3.43 -12.08
N LYS A 148 13.36 3.01 -12.15
CA LYS A 148 12.32 3.32 -11.15
C LYS A 148 12.49 2.46 -9.91
N LYS A 149 12.08 3.00 -8.75
CA LYS A 149 11.96 2.25 -7.49
C LYS A 149 10.53 1.74 -7.37
N VAL A 150 10.38 0.44 -7.12
CA VAL A 150 9.08 -0.22 -7.02
C VAL A 150 8.84 -0.68 -5.59
N LEU A 151 7.69 -0.34 -5.03
CA LEU A 151 7.20 -0.90 -3.77
C LEU A 151 6.03 -1.84 -4.07
N PHE A 152 6.22 -3.13 -3.81
CA PHE A 152 5.16 -4.13 -3.91
C PHE A 152 4.65 -4.48 -2.51
N VAL A 153 3.36 -4.24 -2.28
CA VAL A 153 2.70 -4.46 -0.99
C VAL A 153 1.61 -5.52 -1.13
N SER A 154 1.55 -6.45 -0.20
CA SER A 154 0.47 -7.45 -0.12
C SER A 154 0.20 -7.81 1.34
N GLU A 155 -1.07 -8.00 1.68
CA GLU A 155 -1.49 -8.50 2.98
C GLU A 155 -1.04 -9.96 3.19
N LYS A 156 -1.10 -10.78 2.12
CA LYS A 156 -0.80 -12.21 2.19
C LYS A 156 0.64 -12.49 1.77
N LYS A 157 1.41 -13.08 2.66
CA LYS A 157 2.78 -13.51 2.40
C LYS A 157 2.89 -14.44 1.17
N ALA A 158 1.91 -15.32 0.98
CA ALA A 158 1.87 -16.23 -0.17
C ALA A 158 1.89 -15.49 -1.52
N ALA A 159 1.25 -14.32 -1.63
CA ALA A 159 1.28 -13.51 -2.84
C ALA A 159 2.68 -12.90 -3.08
N LEU A 160 3.33 -12.43 -2.01
CA LEU A 160 4.73 -11.96 -2.09
C LEU A 160 5.67 -13.07 -2.56
N GLU A 161 5.52 -14.28 -2.01
CA GLU A 161 6.35 -15.44 -2.37
C GLU A 161 6.20 -15.87 -3.83
N VAL A 162 5.00 -15.73 -4.43
CA VAL A 162 4.80 -16.05 -5.84
C VAL A 162 5.55 -15.08 -6.74
N VAL A 163 5.43 -13.78 -6.49
CA VAL A 163 6.14 -12.74 -7.25
C VAL A 163 7.65 -12.88 -7.04
N TRP A 164 8.10 -13.11 -5.80
CA TRP A 164 9.51 -13.35 -5.49
C TRP A 164 10.09 -14.50 -6.32
N ARG A 165 9.42 -15.67 -6.36
CA ARG A 165 9.88 -16.82 -7.16
C ARG A 165 9.97 -16.53 -8.65
N ASN A 166 9.06 -15.71 -9.19
CA ASN A 166 9.12 -15.30 -10.57
C ASN A 166 10.33 -14.38 -10.82
N LEU A 167 10.58 -13.42 -9.93
CA LEU A 167 11.77 -12.56 -9.99
C LEU A 167 13.07 -13.33 -9.81
N GLU A 168 13.09 -14.36 -8.96
CA GLU A 168 14.23 -15.26 -8.79
C GLU A 168 14.53 -16.05 -10.07
N ARG A 169 13.53 -16.60 -10.72
CA ARG A 169 13.66 -17.27 -12.03
C ARG A 169 14.20 -16.33 -13.11
N ALA A 170 13.76 -15.09 -13.10
CA ALA A 170 14.24 -14.03 -13.98
C ALA A 170 15.60 -13.45 -13.57
N LYS A 171 16.21 -13.92 -12.47
CA LYS A 171 17.48 -13.43 -11.89
C LYS A 171 17.43 -11.95 -11.45
N LEU A 172 16.25 -11.43 -11.17
CA LEU A 172 16.03 -10.08 -10.68
C LEU A 172 15.98 -9.97 -9.14
N HIS A 173 16.07 -11.09 -8.42
CA HIS A 173 15.98 -11.10 -6.96
C HIS A 173 17.14 -10.36 -6.27
N GLU A 174 18.29 -10.22 -6.93
CA GLU A 174 19.46 -9.53 -6.38
C GLU A 174 19.23 -8.03 -6.14
N ILE A 175 18.28 -7.43 -6.87
CA ILE A 175 17.90 -6.02 -6.73
C ILE A 175 16.69 -5.82 -5.82
N CYS A 176 16.14 -6.89 -5.26
CA CYS A 176 14.94 -6.86 -4.44
C CYS A 176 15.31 -6.86 -2.95
N LEU A 177 14.59 -6.04 -2.18
CA LEU A 177 14.65 -6.03 -0.73
C LEU A 177 13.34 -6.55 -0.15
N GLU A 178 13.41 -7.66 0.60
CA GLU A 178 12.25 -8.22 1.30
C GLU A 178 12.09 -7.56 2.67
N LEU A 179 10.96 -6.87 2.87
CA LEU A 179 10.62 -6.19 4.12
C LEU A 179 9.48 -6.95 4.82
N HIS A 180 9.74 -7.54 5.98
CA HIS A 180 8.72 -8.16 6.81
C HIS A 180 8.56 -7.44 8.14
N SER A 181 7.32 -7.22 8.56
CA SER A 181 6.97 -6.56 9.82
C SER A 181 7.55 -7.23 11.08
N ASN A 182 7.94 -8.51 11.00
CA ASN A 182 8.43 -9.29 12.13
C ASN A 182 9.87 -9.79 12.01
N LYS A 183 10.64 -9.39 11.01
CA LYS A 183 12.02 -9.85 10.78
C LYS A 183 13.01 -8.74 10.39
N ILE A 184 12.82 -7.54 10.88
CA ILE A 184 13.81 -6.45 10.69
C ILE A 184 15.14 -6.76 11.43
N LEU A 185 15.28 -7.87 12.11
CA LEU A 185 16.42 -8.17 12.97
C LEU A 185 17.41 -9.23 12.46
N LYS A 186 17.39 -9.60 11.19
CA LYS A 186 18.49 -10.47 10.65
C LYS A 186 18.83 -10.20 9.20
N PHE A 187 19.00 -8.96 8.81
CA PHE A 187 20.02 -8.67 7.82
C PHE A 187 21.29 -8.27 8.57
N SER A 188 21.99 -9.29 9.05
CA SER A 188 23.40 -9.14 9.37
C SER A 188 24.09 -8.63 8.11
N ASN A 189 24.56 -7.39 8.19
CA ASN A 189 25.65 -6.88 7.40
C ASN A 189 26.54 -8.02 6.87
N THR A 190 26.44 -8.35 5.63
CA THR A 190 27.55 -8.83 4.84
C THR A 190 27.11 -8.88 3.39
N ARG A 191 27.19 -7.77 2.72
CA ARG A 191 27.76 -7.60 1.39
C ARG A 191 27.37 -6.25 0.82
N GLN A 192 28.36 -5.38 0.92
CA GLN A 192 28.79 -4.50 -0.15
C GLN A 192 27.94 -3.25 -0.45
N PHE A 193 28.21 -2.23 0.34
CA PHE A 193 28.53 -0.96 -0.27
C PHE A 193 30.04 -0.76 -0.10
N ASN A 194 30.83 -1.39 -0.97
CA ASN A 194 32.20 -1.04 -1.27
C ASN A 194 32.38 -1.17 -2.79
N ASN A 195 32.40 -0.10 -3.39
CA ASN A 195 33.05 0.55 -4.53
C ASN A 195 32.06 1.38 -5.32
#